data_dbe27dcbd81c12b06fbb3754e189670b
#
_entry.id   dbe27dcbd81c12b06fbb3754e189670b
#
_cell.length_a   1.000
_cell.length_b   1.000
_cell.length_c   1.000
_cell.angle_alpha   90.00
_cell.angle_beta   90.00
_cell.angle_gamma   90.00
#
_symmetry.space_group_name_H-M   'P 1'
#
loop_
_entity.id
_entity.type
_entity.pdbx_description
1 polymer ?
#
loop_
_entity_poly.entity_id
_entity_poly.type
_entity_poly.pdbx_seq_one_letter_code
_entity_poly.pdbx_strand_id
1 'polypeptide(L)'
;MKGVHLRFYTSEGRKLHGSLAYEWLLERAKGLGIGGGSAFKAIAGFGRHGRLHEQHFFELAGEVPVLVEFIVTEEQADALLRSLAAERLDLFYARIPAEFAQSG
;
A
#
# COMPACT_ATOMS: atom_id res chain seq x y z
N MET A 1 -9.12 14.27 -14.22
CA MET A 1 -10.05 13.47 -13.40
C MET A 1 -9.73 13.65 -11.93
N LYS A 2 -10.74 13.75 -11.11
CA LYS A 2 -10.56 13.81 -9.67
C LYS A 2 -10.70 12.41 -9.06
N GLY A 3 -9.86 12.13 -8.07
CA GLY A 3 -9.91 10.84 -7.39
C GLY A 3 -9.08 10.86 -6.13
N VAL A 4 -8.36 9.78 -5.89
CA VAL A 4 -7.67 9.53 -4.64
C VAL A 4 -6.29 8.96 -4.90
N HIS A 5 -5.30 9.48 -4.16
CA HIS A 5 -4.01 8.83 -4.02
C HIS A 5 -4.12 7.97 -2.75
N LEU A 6 -4.20 6.67 -2.93
CA LEU A 6 -4.39 5.71 -1.85
C LEU A 6 -3.06 5.05 -1.54
N ARG A 7 -2.62 5.15 -0.29
CA ARG A 7 -1.30 4.71 0.14
C ARG A 7 -1.42 3.76 1.31
N PHE A 8 -0.90 2.55 1.14
CA PHE A 8 -0.89 1.54 2.21
C PHE A 8 0.52 1.34 2.72
N TYR A 9 0.64 1.18 4.03
CA TYR A 9 1.92 0.98 4.69
C TYR A 9 1.98 -0.42 5.27
N THR A 10 2.99 -1.18 4.87
CA THR A 10 3.18 -2.55 5.33
C THR A 10 4.68 -2.83 5.49
N SER A 11 5.07 -4.07 5.68
CA SER A 11 6.47 -4.48 5.69
C SER A 11 6.69 -5.54 4.63
N GLU A 12 7.95 -5.67 4.19
CA GLU A 12 8.30 -6.60 3.11
C GLU A 12 7.95 -8.04 3.46
N GLY A 13 8.13 -8.42 4.71
CA GLY A 13 7.90 -9.81 5.14
C GLY A 13 6.50 -10.13 5.60
N ARG A 14 5.62 -9.13 5.69
CA ARG A 14 4.24 -9.39 6.16
C ARG A 14 3.48 -10.25 5.17
N LYS A 15 2.82 -11.28 5.66
CA LYS A 15 2.02 -12.19 4.85
C LYS A 15 0.54 -12.07 5.16
N LEU A 16 -0.27 -12.23 4.11
CA LEU A 16 -1.73 -12.29 4.18
C LEU A 16 -2.15 -13.52 3.40
N HIS A 17 -2.81 -14.46 4.07
CA HIS A 17 -3.32 -15.69 3.43
C HIS A 17 -2.24 -16.44 2.63
N GLY A 18 -1.01 -16.48 3.17
CA GLY A 18 0.09 -17.18 2.52
C GLY A 18 0.83 -16.40 1.45
N SER A 19 0.39 -15.18 1.13
CA SER A 19 1.05 -14.31 0.16
C SER A 19 1.69 -13.13 0.88
N LEU A 20 2.70 -12.52 0.26
CA LEU A 20 3.24 -11.26 0.77
C LEU A 20 2.17 -10.18 0.66
N ALA A 21 2.02 -9.36 1.71
CA ALA A 21 0.96 -8.37 1.78
C ALA A 21 0.98 -7.40 0.60
N TYR A 22 2.15 -6.93 0.20
CA TYR A 22 2.23 -5.99 -0.91
C TYR A 22 1.85 -6.64 -2.24
N GLU A 23 2.19 -7.91 -2.43
CA GLU A 23 1.77 -8.65 -3.63
C GLU A 23 0.27 -8.87 -3.63
N TRP A 24 -0.29 -9.24 -2.48
CA TRP A 24 -1.73 -9.44 -2.32
C TRP A 24 -2.50 -8.17 -2.67
N LEU A 25 -2.03 -7.01 -2.17
CA LEU A 25 -2.66 -5.72 -2.47
C LEU A 25 -2.66 -5.42 -3.97
N LEU A 26 -1.51 -5.61 -4.62
CA LEU A 26 -1.39 -5.35 -6.06
C LEU A 26 -2.29 -6.27 -6.87
N GLU A 27 -2.31 -7.56 -6.53
CA GLU A 27 -3.17 -8.53 -7.24
C GLU A 27 -4.66 -8.24 -7.01
N ARG A 28 -5.05 -7.91 -5.78
CA ARG A 28 -6.45 -7.58 -5.49
C ARG A 28 -6.89 -6.34 -6.25
N ALA A 29 -6.07 -5.29 -6.28
CA ALA A 29 -6.37 -4.07 -7.00
C ALA A 29 -6.52 -4.33 -8.50
N LYS A 30 -5.62 -5.13 -9.06
CA LYS A 30 -5.68 -5.53 -10.46
C LYS A 30 -7.00 -6.27 -10.75
N GLY A 31 -7.39 -7.18 -9.88
CA GLY A 31 -8.65 -7.92 -10.02
C GLY A 31 -9.89 -7.05 -9.94
N LEU A 32 -9.81 -5.90 -9.28
CA LEU A 32 -10.90 -4.93 -9.20
C LEU A 32 -10.91 -3.93 -10.36
N GLY A 33 -10.03 -4.10 -11.34
CA GLY A 33 -9.98 -3.23 -12.50
C GLY A 33 -9.19 -1.95 -12.31
N ILE A 34 -8.42 -1.84 -11.23
CA ILE A 34 -7.54 -0.68 -11.02
C ILE A 34 -6.39 -0.76 -12.01
N GLY A 35 -6.13 0.35 -12.71
CA GLY A 35 -5.24 0.39 -13.85
C GLY A 35 -3.75 0.32 -13.54
N GLY A 36 -3.35 0.57 -12.30
CA GLY A 36 -1.93 0.51 -11.93
C GLY A 36 -1.69 0.69 -10.46
N GLY A 37 -0.58 0.17 -9.99
CA GLY A 37 -0.14 0.34 -8.63
C GLY A 37 1.33 -0.01 -8.54
N SER A 38 1.99 0.44 -7.47
CA SER A 38 3.42 0.24 -7.29
C SER A 38 3.74 0.03 -5.82
N ALA A 39 4.76 -0.77 -5.56
CA ALA A 39 5.28 -0.97 -4.23
C ALA A 39 6.70 -0.41 -4.16
N PHE A 40 6.99 0.32 -3.08
CA PHE A 40 8.29 0.96 -2.85
C PHE A 40 8.83 0.54 -1.51
N LYS A 41 10.11 0.22 -1.46
CA LYS A 41 10.79 -0.05 -0.19
C LYS A 41 11.32 1.25 0.39
N ALA A 42 11.13 1.43 1.71
CA ALA A 42 11.74 2.56 2.39
C ALA A 42 13.25 2.29 2.58
N ILE A 43 14.04 3.34 2.41
CA ILE A 43 15.47 3.25 2.68
C ILE A 43 15.80 3.61 4.13
N ALA A 44 14.89 4.30 4.81
CA ALA A 44 14.98 4.66 6.23
C ALA A 44 13.61 5.08 6.71
N GLY A 45 13.38 5.02 8.00
CA GLY A 45 12.11 5.48 8.56
C GLY A 45 11.96 5.07 10.02
N PHE A 46 10.87 5.53 10.62
CA PHE A 46 10.47 5.08 11.94
C PHE A 46 8.94 5.00 12.00
N GLY A 47 8.47 4.18 12.89
CA GLY A 47 7.04 3.98 13.06
C GLY A 47 6.63 4.18 14.51
N ARG A 48 5.58 3.48 14.93
CA ARG A 48 4.96 3.65 16.25
C ARG A 48 5.91 3.50 17.43
N HIS A 49 7.06 2.86 17.25
CA HIS A 49 8.03 2.67 18.31
C HIS A 49 9.05 3.80 18.41
N GLY A 50 8.96 4.82 17.55
CA GLY A 50 9.83 5.99 17.61
C GLY A 50 11.28 5.76 17.24
N ARG A 51 11.64 4.58 16.78
CA ARG A 51 13.01 4.27 16.36
C ARG A 51 13.24 4.63 14.92
N LEU A 52 14.36 5.29 14.65
CA LEU A 52 14.81 5.51 13.28
C LEU A 52 15.49 4.21 12.81
N HIS A 53 14.99 3.66 11.71
CA HIS A 53 15.55 2.46 11.09
C HIS A 53 16.09 2.82 9.71
N GLU A 54 17.34 2.46 9.47
CA GLU A 54 17.93 2.50 8.14
C GLU A 54 17.66 1.17 7.44
N GLN A 55 17.76 1.15 6.11
CA GLN A 55 17.45 -0.02 5.30
C GLN A 55 18.15 -1.29 5.81
N HIS A 56 19.42 -1.17 6.13
CA HIS A 56 20.21 -2.29 6.66
C HIS A 56 19.57 -2.88 7.93
N PHE A 57 19.13 -2.01 8.82
CA PHE A 57 18.50 -2.44 10.07
C PHE A 57 17.17 -3.13 9.83
N PHE A 58 16.37 -2.60 8.91
CA PHE A 58 15.09 -3.20 8.54
C PHE A 58 15.29 -4.62 8.00
N GLU A 59 16.30 -4.80 7.15
CA GLU A 59 16.59 -6.10 6.56
C GLU A 59 16.96 -7.13 7.62
N LEU A 60 17.80 -6.74 8.59
CA LEU A 60 18.19 -7.62 9.68
C LEU A 60 17.01 -8.02 10.55
N ALA A 61 16.10 -7.10 10.79
CA ALA A 61 14.92 -7.35 11.61
C ALA A 61 13.75 -7.98 10.84
N GLY A 62 13.86 -8.10 9.52
CA GLY A 62 12.76 -8.57 8.68
C GLY A 62 11.63 -7.57 8.58
N GLU A 63 11.88 -6.29 8.86
CA GLU A 63 10.87 -5.24 8.98
C GLU A 63 11.03 -4.12 7.96
N VAL A 64 11.55 -4.41 6.78
CA VAL A 64 11.67 -3.40 5.73
C VAL A 64 10.30 -2.81 5.44
N PRO A 65 10.07 -1.50 5.67
CA PRO A 65 8.78 -0.90 5.35
C PRO A 65 8.57 -0.86 3.85
N VAL A 66 7.33 -1.09 3.46
CA VAL A 66 6.91 -1.06 2.05
C VAL A 66 5.68 -0.17 1.95
N LEU A 67 5.73 0.75 0.99
CA LEU A 67 4.58 1.58 0.61
C LEU A 67 3.98 1.00 -0.65
N VAL A 68 2.67 0.74 -0.64
CA VAL A 68 1.93 0.35 -1.84
C VAL A 68 0.97 1.46 -2.17
N GLU A 69 1.04 1.99 -3.39
CA GLU A 69 0.20 3.12 -3.75
C GLU A 69 -0.56 2.92 -5.04
N PHE A 70 -1.70 3.59 -5.12
CA PHE A 70 -2.60 3.58 -6.27
C PHE A 70 -3.13 4.99 -6.49
N ILE A 71 -3.28 5.38 -7.75
CA ILE A 71 -4.02 6.59 -8.14
C ILE A 71 -5.33 6.10 -8.74
N VAL A 72 -6.45 6.37 -8.09
CA VAL A 72 -7.72 5.72 -8.37
C VAL A 72 -8.89 6.69 -8.29
N THR A 73 -10.04 6.27 -8.80
CA THR A 73 -11.30 6.98 -8.55
C THR A 73 -11.75 6.71 -7.11
N GLU A 74 -12.68 7.50 -6.61
CA GLU A 74 -13.23 7.27 -5.29
C GLU A 74 -13.93 5.91 -5.19
N GLU A 75 -14.64 5.51 -6.24
CA GLU A 75 -15.33 4.22 -6.28
C GLU A 75 -14.32 3.06 -6.20
N GLN A 76 -13.21 3.18 -6.92
CA GLN A 76 -12.16 2.16 -6.88
C GLN A 76 -11.51 2.08 -5.50
N ALA A 77 -11.26 3.24 -4.87
CA ALA A 77 -10.71 3.27 -3.52
C ALA A 77 -11.67 2.60 -2.54
N ASP A 78 -12.96 2.94 -2.62
CA ASP A 78 -13.98 2.33 -1.75
C ASP A 78 -14.05 0.83 -1.95
N ALA A 79 -13.99 0.35 -3.18
CA ALA A 79 -14.03 -1.08 -3.49
C ALA A 79 -12.84 -1.82 -2.90
N LEU A 80 -11.65 -1.25 -3.04
CA LEU A 80 -10.44 -1.86 -2.49
C LEU A 80 -10.49 -1.91 -0.97
N LEU A 81 -10.90 -0.81 -0.33
CA LEU A 81 -10.99 -0.75 1.13
C LEU A 81 -12.06 -1.72 1.66
N ARG A 82 -13.20 -1.86 0.98
CA ARG A 82 -14.20 -2.87 1.35
C ARG A 82 -13.64 -4.28 1.24
N SER A 83 -12.85 -4.54 0.22
CA SER A 83 -12.22 -5.84 0.02
C SER A 83 -11.27 -6.19 1.18
N LEU A 84 -10.49 -5.19 1.63
CA LEU A 84 -9.61 -5.35 2.78
C LEU A 84 -10.42 -5.64 4.05
N ALA A 85 -11.48 -4.88 4.27
CA ALA A 85 -12.34 -5.08 5.45
C ALA A 85 -12.98 -6.46 5.46
N ALA A 86 -13.43 -6.95 4.31
CA ALA A 86 -14.03 -8.28 4.19
C ALA A 86 -13.04 -9.38 4.56
N GLU A 87 -11.76 -9.18 4.26
CA GLU A 87 -10.70 -10.12 4.61
C GLU A 87 -10.12 -9.87 6.01
N ARG A 88 -10.67 -8.89 6.73
CA ARG A 88 -10.22 -8.48 8.07
C ARG A 88 -8.73 -8.12 8.10
N LEU A 89 -8.27 -7.43 7.06
CA LEU A 89 -6.89 -7.00 6.96
C LEU A 89 -6.73 -5.62 7.56
N ASP A 90 -5.89 -5.53 8.59
CA ASP A 90 -5.61 -4.28 9.30
C ASP A 90 -4.33 -3.69 8.75
N LEU A 91 -4.46 -2.73 7.85
CA LEU A 91 -3.34 -2.00 7.27
C LEU A 91 -3.52 -0.52 7.51
N PHE A 92 -2.46 0.13 7.96
CA PHE A 92 -2.46 1.59 8.04
C PHE A 92 -2.46 2.15 6.62
N TYR A 93 -3.33 3.13 6.36
CA TYR A 93 -3.39 3.74 5.02
C TYR A 93 -3.71 5.21 5.12
N ALA A 94 -3.38 5.93 4.05
CA ALA A 94 -3.77 7.31 3.86
C ALA A 94 -4.59 7.41 2.57
N ARG A 95 -5.62 8.24 2.61
CA ARG A 95 -6.49 8.52 1.47
C ARG A 95 -6.39 10.01 1.19
N ILE A 96 -5.76 10.38 0.08
CA ILE A 96 -5.43 11.77 -0.22
C ILE A 96 -6.17 12.18 -1.48
N PRO A 97 -6.97 13.28 -1.44
CA PRO A 97 -7.59 13.78 -2.67
C PRO A 97 -6.54 14.09 -3.71
N ALA A 98 -6.77 13.68 -4.94
CA ALA A 98 -5.82 13.86 -6.03
C ALA A 98 -6.54 14.23 -7.31
N GLU A 99 -5.85 14.99 -8.15
CA GLU A 99 -6.29 15.26 -9.51
C GLU A 99 -5.25 14.64 -10.43
N PHE A 100 -5.70 13.86 -11.40
CA PHE A 100 -4.78 13.16 -12.27
C PHE A 100 -5.28 13.14 -13.71
N ALA A 101 -4.33 13.11 -14.64
CA ALA A 101 -4.59 13.11 -16.06
C ALA A 101 -3.38 12.62 -16.80
N GLN A 102 -3.56 12.36 -18.10
CA GLN A 102 -2.45 12.12 -19.01
C GLN A 102 -2.15 13.41 -19.74
N SER A 103 -0.87 13.69 -19.97
CA SER A 103 -0.44 14.93 -20.60
C SER A 103 -0.58 14.93 -22.11
N GLY A 104 -0.86 13.82 -22.72
CA GLY A 104 -0.94 13.74 -24.17
C GLY A 104 -2.08 12.95 -24.73
#